data_7a24cc958dd3abd5893c99098a3b8d73
#
_entry.id   7a24cc958dd3abd5893c99098a3b8d73
#
_cell.length_a   1.000
_cell.length_b   1.000
_cell.length_c   1.000
_cell.angle_alpha   90.00
_cell.angle_beta   90.00
_cell.angle_gamma   90.00
#
_symmetry.space_group_name_H-M   'P 1'
#
loop_
_entity.id
_entity.type
_entity.pdbx_description
1 polymer ?
#
loop_
_entity_poly.entity_id
_entity_poly.type
_entity_poly.pdbx_seq_one_letter_code
_entity_poly.pdbx_strand_id
1 'polypeptide(L)'
;MGIKSLFGFGQARDKPVDKAADAGYSFLFGRTTSGKPVNERTAMQTTAVYACVRILAEAVASLPLHVYEYQDDGGKKLVHDHPLYYLLHDEPNPEMTSFVFRETLMSHLLIWGNAYAQIIRDGAGRVLGLYPLLPDKMDVQRDDRGNIYYVYSRNSDENPMFKEYGDIRMKAEDVLHIPGLGFDGLIGYSPIAMAKNAVGMTLACEEYGASFFANGANPGGVLEHPGVLKDPSKVRESWNSVYRGVNNAHKIAVLEEGMKYQQIGIPPEEAQFLETRKFQINEIARLYRIPPHMVGDLDKSSFSNIEQQSLEFVKYTLDPWVIRWEQSLQRSLLLPGEKGKYFIKLNVDGLLRGDYQSRMNGYAVGRQNGWFSANDIREMENMNPIPDEQGGNLYLINGAMTKLEDAGAFAKTDTGQQNTPAQENSGKRGKR
;
A
#
# COMPACT_ATOMS: atom_id res chain seq x y z
N MET A 1 -30.40 23.63 51.84
CA MET A 1 -29.04 23.05 51.69
C MET A 1 -29.05 22.14 50.49
N GLY A 2 -28.47 22.60 49.40
CA GLY A 2 -28.53 21.95 48.10
C GLY A 2 -27.41 20.94 47.91
N ILE A 3 -27.78 19.75 47.50
CA ILE A 3 -26.87 18.69 47.07
C ILE A 3 -26.42 19.02 45.61
N LYS A 4 -25.41 19.84 45.51
CA LYS A 4 -24.72 20.10 44.21
C LYS A 4 -23.23 20.06 44.45
N SER A 5 -22.62 18.86 44.54
CA SER A 5 -21.17 18.71 44.41
C SER A 5 -20.71 17.24 44.51
N LEU A 6 -21.39 16.28 43.83
CA LEU A 6 -20.91 14.89 43.86
C LEU A 6 -20.55 14.32 42.50
N PHE A 7 -20.56 15.12 41.43
CA PHE A 7 -20.00 14.71 40.15
C PHE A 7 -19.02 15.78 39.65
N GLY A 8 -17.90 15.88 40.37
CA GLY A 8 -16.71 16.50 39.80
C GLY A 8 -16.21 15.59 38.70
N PHE A 9 -16.53 15.91 37.45
CA PHE A 9 -15.74 15.43 36.32
C PHE A 9 -14.32 15.91 36.57
N GLY A 10 -13.47 14.99 37.05
CA GLY A 10 -12.08 15.26 37.30
C GLY A 10 -11.43 15.75 36.03
N GLN A 11 -10.98 16.98 36.01
CA GLN A 11 -9.96 17.40 35.06
C GLN A 11 -8.84 16.38 35.18
N ALA A 12 -8.44 15.82 34.02
CA ALA A 12 -7.31 14.90 33.97
C ALA A 12 -6.14 15.54 34.75
N ARG A 13 -5.69 14.86 35.79
CA ARG A 13 -4.66 15.36 36.69
C ARG A 13 -3.30 15.48 36.03
N ASP A 14 -3.09 14.68 34.94
CA ASP A 14 -1.81 14.58 34.27
C ASP A 14 -1.95 14.95 32.79
N LYS A 15 -1.04 15.78 32.33
CA LYS A 15 -0.87 16.10 30.90
C LYS A 15 -0.16 14.93 30.23
N PRO A 16 -0.45 14.63 28.94
CA PRO A 16 0.36 13.69 28.18
C PRO A 16 1.82 14.13 28.20
N VAL A 17 2.71 13.23 28.62
CA VAL A 17 4.15 13.49 28.60
C VAL A 17 4.62 13.57 27.16
N ASP A 18 5.39 14.59 26.84
CA ASP A 18 6.00 14.74 25.54
C ASP A 18 7.11 13.70 25.39
N LYS A 19 6.86 12.65 24.62
CA LYS A 19 7.80 11.58 24.35
C LYS A 19 8.51 11.73 23.00
N ALA A 20 8.08 12.69 22.21
CA ALA A 20 8.45 12.75 20.81
C ALA A 20 9.83 13.41 20.57
N ALA A 21 10.30 14.24 21.53
CA ALA A 21 11.29 15.21 21.11
C ALA A 21 12.74 14.76 21.14
N ASP A 22 13.19 13.81 21.96
CA ASP A 22 14.63 13.92 22.18
C ASP A 22 15.51 12.67 22.14
N ALA A 23 15.04 11.48 22.34
CA ALA A 23 16.00 10.38 22.55
C ALA A 23 15.82 9.15 21.62
N GLY A 24 14.70 9.04 20.96
CA GLY A 24 14.32 7.79 20.27
C GLY A 24 14.91 7.60 18.89
N TYR A 25 15.31 8.68 18.23
CA TYR A 25 15.61 8.65 16.79
C TYR A 25 17.10 8.77 16.45
N SER A 26 17.98 9.05 17.41
CA SER A 26 19.42 9.23 17.14
C SER A 26 20.07 7.99 16.50
N PHE A 27 19.58 6.79 16.78
CA PHE A 27 20.08 5.55 16.18
C PHE A 27 19.69 5.41 14.69
N LEU A 28 18.68 6.14 14.21
CA LEU A 28 18.26 6.12 12.80
C LEU A 28 19.17 6.98 11.93
N PHE A 29 19.88 7.94 12.53
CA PHE A 29 20.79 8.83 11.82
C PHE A 29 22.22 8.28 11.84
N GLY A 30 22.96 8.52 10.78
CA GLY A 30 24.36 8.15 10.66
C GLY A 30 24.67 7.38 9.37
N ARG A 31 25.97 7.09 9.18
CA ARG A 31 26.42 6.33 8.02
C ARG A 31 25.97 4.88 8.09
N THR A 32 25.68 4.31 6.92
CA THR A 32 25.43 2.86 6.79
C THR A 32 26.70 2.06 6.95
N THR A 33 26.58 0.78 7.27
CA THR A 33 27.72 -0.16 7.33
C THR A 33 28.43 -0.30 5.98
N SER A 34 27.72 -0.06 4.87
CA SER A 34 28.29 -0.05 3.51
C SER A 34 29.01 1.27 3.17
N GLY A 35 29.01 2.26 4.07
CA GLY A 35 29.58 3.59 3.84
C GLY A 35 28.78 4.50 2.91
N LYS A 36 27.65 4.03 2.38
CA LYS A 36 26.78 4.83 1.50
C LYS A 36 25.84 5.72 2.31
N PRO A 37 25.66 7.00 1.90
CA PRO A 37 24.64 7.84 2.50
C PRO A 37 23.25 7.35 2.04
N VAL A 38 22.37 7.07 3.00
CA VAL A 38 21.00 6.69 2.75
C VAL A 38 20.08 7.74 3.34
N ASN A 39 19.25 8.30 2.49
CA ASN A 39 18.12 9.15 2.82
C ASN A 39 16.94 8.76 1.89
N GLU A 40 15.82 9.38 2.08
CA GLU A 40 14.59 9.12 1.34
C GLU A 40 14.79 9.31 -0.18
N ARG A 41 15.53 10.34 -0.58
CA ARG A 41 15.80 10.63 -2.01
C ARG A 41 16.76 9.60 -2.62
N THR A 42 17.85 9.26 -1.94
CA THR A 42 18.81 8.27 -2.45
C THR A 42 18.23 6.86 -2.46
N ALA A 43 17.36 6.52 -1.49
CA ALA A 43 16.66 5.25 -1.47
C ALA A 43 15.74 5.08 -2.68
N MET A 44 15.01 6.13 -3.07
CA MET A 44 14.13 6.11 -4.24
C MET A 44 14.87 6.00 -5.58
N GLN A 45 16.19 6.18 -5.61
CA GLN A 45 16.98 5.93 -6.81
C GLN A 45 17.24 4.43 -7.03
N THR A 46 17.08 3.58 -6.01
CA THR A 46 17.16 2.13 -6.18
C THR A 46 15.88 1.59 -6.82
N THR A 47 16.03 0.75 -7.83
CA THR A 47 14.88 0.17 -8.57
C THR A 47 13.97 -0.63 -7.65
N ALA A 48 14.52 -1.34 -6.67
CA ALA A 48 13.75 -2.16 -5.74
C ALA A 48 12.86 -1.32 -4.81
N VAL A 49 13.39 -0.24 -4.21
CA VAL A 49 12.60 0.66 -3.36
C VAL A 49 11.52 1.36 -4.18
N TYR A 50 11.90 1.92 -5.34
CA TYR A 50 10.95 2.59 -6.23
C TYR A 50 9.80 1.66 -6.63
N ALA A 51 10.10 0.42 -7.06
CA ALA A 51 9.09 -0.56 -7.44
C ALA A 51 8.14 -0.88 -6.26
N CYS A 52 8.67 -1.11 -5.06
CA CYS A 52 7.86 -1.41 -3.88
C CYS A 52 6.96 -0.24 -3.48
N VAL A 53 7.49 0.98 -3.44
CA VAL A 53 6.72 2.19 -3.12
C VAL A 53 5.61 2.38 -4.15
N ARG A 54 5.94 2.26 -5.43
CA ARG A 54 4.99 2.40 -6.53
C ARG A 54 3.85 1.38 -6.45
N ILE A 55 4.17 0.08 -6.28
CA ILE A 55 3.16 -0.99 -6.20
C ILE A 55 2.14 -0.70 -5.09
N LEU A 56 2.61 -0.34 -3.89
CA LEU A 56 1.72 -0.08 -2.76
C LEU A 56 0.95 1.24 -2.91
N ALA A 57 1.59 2.28 -3.42
CA ALA A 57 0.96 3.58 -3.59
C ALA A 57 -0.15 3.51 -4.64
N GLU A 58 0.11 2.91 -5.81
CA GLU A 58 -0.88 2.70 -6.86
C GLU A 58 -2.01 1.75 -6.41
N ALA A 59 -1.68 0.68 -5.66
CA ALA A 59 -2.68 -0.24 -5.15
C ALA A 59 -3.69 0.45 -4.22
N VAL A 60 -3.23 1.25 -3.25
CA VAL A 60 -4.11 2.00 -2.35
C VAL A 60 -4.84 3.11 -3.09
N ALA A 61 -4.17 3.82 -4.00
CA ALA A 61 -4.77 4.90 -4.78
C ALA A 61 -5.88 4.44 -5.72
N SER A 62 -5.80 3.21 -6.22
CA SER A 62 -6.80 2.62 -7.12
C SER A 62 -8.08 2.14 -6.42
N LEU A 63 -8.06 2.00 -5.08
CA LEU A 63 -9.25 1.55 -4.34
C LEU A 63 -10.34 2.62 -4.36
N PRO A 64 -11.61 2.27 -4.69
CA PRO A 64 -12.71 3.20 -4.55
C PRO A 64 -12.88 3.64 -3.08
N LEU A 65 -12.94 4.94 -2.85
CA LEU A 65 -13.12 5.54 -1.52
C LEU A 65 -14.51 6.17 -1.45
N HIS A 66 -15.33 5.67 -0.55
CA HIS A 66 -16.73 6.05 -0.44
C HIS A 66 -17.11 6.50 0.96
N VAL A 67 -18.17 7.30 1.03
CA VAL A 67 -18.85 7.70 2.28
C VAL A 67 -20.14 6.90 2.42
N TYR A 68 -20.32 6.27 3.57
CA TYR A 68 -21.50 5.48 3.90
C TYR A 68 -22.21 6.05 5.12
N GLU A 69 -23.52 5.83 5.17
CA GLU A 69 -24.37 6.10 6.34
C GLU A 69 -24.80 4.78 6.97
N TYR A 70 -24.71 4.69 8.31
CA TYR A 70 -25.28 3.57 9.04
C TYR A 70 -26.82 3.65 9.01
N GLN A 71 -27.47 2.53 8.74
CA GLN A 71 -28.92 2.42 8.76
C GLN A 71 -29.38 1.86 10.11
N ASP A 72 -30.59 2.24 10.54
CA ASP A 72 -31.16 1.81 11.82
C ASP A 72 -31.37 0.29 11.91
N ASP A 73 -31.52 -0.37 10.77
CA ASP A 73 -31.66 -1.83 10.64
C ASP A 73 -30.33 -2.60 10.65
N GLY A 74 -29.21 -1.90 10.88
CA GLY A 74 -27.86 -2.47 10.87
C GLY A 74 -27.22 -2.55 9.49
N GLY A 75 -27.89 -2.06 8.44
CA GLY A 75 -27.35 -1.92 7.10
C GLY A 75 -26.46 -0.69 6.94
N LYS A 76 -25.93 -0.51 5.73
CA LYS A 76 -25.20 0.68 5.29
C LYS A 76 -25.71 1.15 3.94
N LYS A 77 -25.71 2.45 3.74
CA LYS A 77 -26.10 3.07 2.47
C LYS A 77 -24.95 3.95 1.96
N LEU A 78 -24.65 3.87 0.68
CA LEU A 78 -23.72 4.77 0.00
C LEU A 78 -24.35 6.18 -0.11
N VAL A 79 -23.59 7.21 0.23
CA VAL A 79 -24.10 8.60 0.27
C VAL A 79 -23.30 9.45 -0.72
N HIS A 80 -23.89 9.67 -1.91
CA HIS A 80 -23.26 10.49 -2.97
C HIS A 80 -23.38 11.99 -2.73
N ASP A 81 -24.40 12.43 -2.01
CA ASP A 81 -24.72 13.84 -1.73
C ASP A 81 -24.00 14.39 -0.49
N HIS A 82 -23.19 13.58 0.20
CA HIS A 82 -22.36 14.05 1.29
C HIS A 82 -21.20 14.92 0.76
N PRO A 83 -20.91 16.09 1.35
CA PRO A 83 -19.86 17.00 0.86
C PRO A 83 -18.47 16.34 0.71
N LEU A 84 -18.14 15.39 1.61
CA LEU A 84 -16.89 14.65 1.54
C LEU A 84 -16.84 13.62 0.40
N TYR A 85 -17.99 13.23 -0.19
CA TYR A 85 -17.99 12.23 -1.24
C TYR A 85 -17.16 12.71 -2.44
N TYR A 86 -17.49 13.88 -2.99
CA TYR A 86 -16.77 14.45 -4.13
C TYR A 86 -15.28 14.67 -3.84
N LEU A 87 -14.96 15.23 -2.66
CA LEU A 87 -13.58 15.49 -2.27
C LEU A 87 -12.74 14.21 -2.16
N LEU A 88 -13.32 13.12 -1.65
CA LEU A 88 -12.57 11.88 -1.43
C LEU A 88 -12.57 10.97 -2.67
N HIS A 89 -13.64 11.01 -3.46
CA HIS A 89 -13.82 10.13 -4.62
C HIS A 89 -13.21 10.74 -5.88
N ASP A 90 -13.44 12.03 -6.14
CA ASP A 90 -13.09 12.67 -7.41
C ASP A 90 -11.92 13.65 -7.28
N GLU A 91 -12.11 14.77 -6.60
CA GLU A 91 -11.15 15.88 -6.53
C GLU A 91 -10.98 16.43 -5.11
N PRO A 92 -9.88 16.09 -4.41
CA PRO A 92 -9.60 16.64 -3.07
C PRO A 92 -9.26 18.13 -3.10
N ASN A 93 -8.80 18.65 -4.21
CA ASN A 93 -8.50 20.05 -4.48
C ASN A 93 -8.42 20.28 -6.00
N PRO A 94 -8.41 21.56 -6.49
CA PRO A 94 -8.37 21.87 -7.90
C PRO A 94 -7.07 21.49 -8.64
N GLU A 95 -6.03 21.05 -7.93
CA GLU A 95 -4.71 20.78 -8.49
C GLU A 95 -4.50 19.32 -8.83
N MET A 96 -5.27 18.40 -8.21
CA MET A 96 -5.05 16.97 -8.38
C MET A 96 -6.31 16.14 -8.21
N THR A 97 -6.32 14.99 -8.87
CA THR A 97 -7.38 13.99 -8.70
C THR A 97 -7.23 13.22 -7.38
N SER A 98 -8.30 12.57 -6.94
CA SER A 98 -8.28 11.71 -5.75
C SER A 98 -7.24 10.59 -5.84
N PHE A 99 -7.00 10.04 -7.05
CA PHE A 99 -5.96 9.03 -7.26
C PHE A 99 -4.57 9.60 -6.93
N VAL A 100 -4.20 10.73 -7.55
CA VAL A 100 -2.88 11.37 -7.35
C VAL A 100 -2.69 11.78 -5.89
N PHE A 101 -3.72 12.32 -5.25
CA PHE A 101 -3.67 12.67 -3.83
C PHE A 101 -3.35 11.46 -2.95
N ARG A 102 -4.06 10.36 -3.15
CA ARG A 102 -3.86 9.12 -2.37
C ARG A 102 -2.51 8.47 -2.65
N GLU A 103 -2.10 8.43 -3.92
CA GLU A 103 -0.78 7.96 -4.34
C GLU A 103 0.34 8.76 -3.67
N THR A 104 0.23 10.09 -3.66
CA THR A 104 1.19 11.00 -3.02
C THR A 104 1.28 10.74 -1.52
N LEU A 105 0.15 10.72 -0.81
CA LEU A 105 0.16 10.49 0.63
C LEU A 105 0.63 9.07 0.99
N MET A 106 0.29 8.07 0.19
CA MET A 106 0.77 6.71 0.41
C MET A 106 2.28 6.61 0.17
N SER A 107 2.81 7.30 -0.84
CA SER A 107 4.26 7.40 -1.05
C SER A 107 4.96 8.08 0.13
N HIS A 108 4.37 9.13 0.70
CA HIS A 108 4.87 9.76 1.92
C HIS A 108 4.94 8.77 3.10
N LEU A 109 3.88 7.98 3.31
CA LEU A 109 3.85 6.93 4.35
C LEU A 109 4.97 5.90 4.17
N LEU A 110 5.17 5.44 2.94
CA LEU A 110 6.15 4.39 2.63
C LEU A 110 7.59 4.87 2.70
N ILE A 111 7.82 6.15 2.53
CA ILE A 111 9.16 6.74 2.53
C ILE A 111 9.49 7.36 3.89
N TRP A 112 8.64 8.24 4.42
CA TRP A 112 8.87 8.97 5.67
C TRP A 112 8.16 8.38 6.89
N GLY A 113 7.27 7.41 6.68
CA GLY A 113 6.49 6.81 7.77
C GLY A 113 5.30 7.64 8.25
N ASN A 114 5.08 8.81 7.68
CA ASN A 114 3.96 9.70 7.97
C ASN A 114 3.45 10.33 6.70
N ALA A 115 2.15 10.58 6.63
CA ALA A 115 1.56 11.41 5.59
C ALA A 115 0.73 12.52 6.21
N TYR A 116 0.84 13.72 5.64
CA TYR A 116 0.16 14.91 6.10
C TYR A 116 -0.56 15.58 4.94
N ALA A 117 -1.76 16.11 5.22
CA ALA A 117 -2.42 17.04 4.32
C ALA A 117 -3.08 18.16 5.15
N GLN A 118 -2.99 19.39 4.63
CA GLN A 118 -3.73 20.51 5.18
C GLN A 118 -5.20 20.36 4.85
N ILE A 119 -6.06 20.56 5.83
CA ILE A 119 -7.51 20.57 5.68
C ILE A 119 -7.97 22.02 5.62
N ILE A 120 -8.51 22.43 4.50
CA ILE A 120 -9.15 23.74 4.36
C ILE A 120 -10.63 23.58 4.71
N ARG A 121 -11.12 24.44 5.62
CA ARG A 121 -12.50 24.41 6.08
C ARG A 121 -13.20 25.74 5.85
N ASP A 122 -14.52 25.68 5.69
CA ASP A 122 -15.37 26.89 5.70
C ASP A 122 -15.67 27.35 7.13
N GLY A 123 -16.42 28.47 7.26
CA GLY A 123 -16.82 29.02 8.55
C GLY A 123 -17.77 28.12 9.35
N ALA A 124 -18.36 27.10 8.76
CA ALA A 124 -19.20 26.08 9.40
C ALA A 124 -18.40 24.80 9.76
N GLY A 125 -17.11 24.76 9.47
CA GLY A 125 -16.21 23.63 9.73
C GLY A 125 -16.23 22.54 8.67
N ARG A 126 -16.97 22.71 7.57
CA ARG A 126 -17.02 21.73 6.48
C ARG A 126 -15.72 21.78 5.68
N VAL A 127 -15.24 20.62 5.26
CA VAL A 127 -14.02 20.49 4.45
C VAL A 127 -14.27 21.00 3.04
N LEU A 128 -13.44 21.94 2.59
CA LEU A 128 -13.45 22.50 1.24
C LEU A 128 -12.33 21.93 0.35
N GLY A 129 -11.25 21.44 0.94
CA GLY A 129 -10.13 20.90 0.19
C GLY A 129 -9.06 20.27 1.09
N LEU A 130 -8.26 19.39 0.48
CA LEU A 130 -7.16 18.66 1.10
C LEU A 130 -5.89 18.88 0.27
N TYR A 131 -4.83 19.37 0.88
CA TYR A 131 -3.57 19.68 0.20
C TYR A 131 -2.42 18.90 0.85
N PRO A 132 -1.70 18.02 0.13
CA PRO A 132 -0.57 17.28 0.67
C PRO A 132 0.52 18.19 1.21
N LEU A 133 1.10 17.82 2.35
CA LEU A 133 2.23 18.49 2.97
C LEU A 133 3.43 17.54 3.01
N LEU A 134 4.62 18.06 2.72
CA LEU A 134 5.85 17.26 2.71
C LEU A 134 6.22 16.85 4.15
N PRO A 135 6.41 15.54 4.42
CA PRO A 135 6.69 15.07 5.78
C PRO A 135 8.03 15.53 6.35
N ASP A 136 9.03 15.72 5.51
CA ASP A 136 10.36 16.21 5.90
C ASP A 136 10.36 17.67 6.39
N LYS A 137 9.26 18.39 6.14
CA LYS A 137 9.05 19.77 6.60
C LYS A 137 8.06 19.87 7.75
N MET A 138 7.53 18.74 8.23
CA MET A 138 6.49 18.70 9.26
C MET A 138 7.08 18.28 10.59
N ASP A 139 6.85 19.08 11.63
CA ASP A 139 7.14 18.76 13.02
C ASP A 139 5.85 18.68 13.84
N VAL A 140 5.76 17.68 14.71
CA VAL A 140 4.59 17.43 15.56
C VAL A 140 4.96 17.76 17.00
N GLN A 141 4.31 18.76 17.55
CA GLN A 141 4.61 19.27 18.88
C GLN A 141 3.39 19.28 19.79
N ARG A 142 3.63 19.48 21.10
CA ARG A 142 2.58 19.70 22.09
C ARG A 142 2.73 21.08 22.72
N ASP A 143 1.59 21.72 22.95
CA ASP A 143 1.55 22.98 23.72
C ASP A 143 1.65 22.71 25.22
N ASP A 144 1.75 23.79 26.01
CA ASP A 144 1.81 23.73 27.50
C ASP A 144 0.59 23.05 28.14
N ARG A 145 -0.49 22.89 27.39
CA ARG A 145 -1.72 22.20 27.81
C ARG A 145 -1.75 20.73 27.39
N GLY A 146 -0.72 20.27 26.66
CA GLY A 146 -0.61 18.91 26.12
C GLY A 146 -1.39 18.70 24.81
N ASN A 147 -1.93 19.76 24.18
CA ASN A 147 -2.61 19.63 22.89
C ASN A 147 -1.58 19.54 21.76
N ILE A 148 -1.85 18.66 20.81
CA ILE A 148 -1.02 18.50 19.61
C ILE A 148 -1.24 19.69 18.69
N TYR A 149 -0.14 20.21 18.14
CA TYR A 149 -0.13 21.11 17.00
C TYR A 149 1.00 20.73 16.04
N TYR A 150 0.90 21.20 14.83
CA TYR A 150 1.86 20.91 13.75
C TYR A 150 2.58 22.20 13.37
N VAL A 151 3.87 22.06 13.08
CA VAL A 151 4.71 23.15 12.58
C VAL A 151 5.22 22.75 11.20
N TYR A 152 4.84 23.52 10.19
CA TYR A 152 5.29 23.29 8.81
C TYR A 152 6.35 24.33 8.44
N SER A 153 7.57 23.87 8.20
CA SER A 153 8.70 24.72 7.82
C SER A 153 8.65 25.04 6.33
N ARG A 154 8.45 26.32 6.02
CA ARG A 154 8.49 26.83 4.64
C ARG A 154 9.90 27.04 4.11
N ASN A 155 10.89 27.08 5.00
CA ASN A 155 12.27 27.28 4.62
C ASN A 155 12.76 26.08 3.80
N SER A 156 12.98 26.29 2.50
CA SER A 156 13.73 25.35 1.69
C SER A 156 15.09 25.98 1.39
N ASP A 157 16.16 25.22 1.65
CA ASP A 157 17.50 25.60 1.20
C ASP A 157 17.61 25.73 -0.32
N GLU A 158 16.59 25.23 -1.03
CA GLU A 158 16.54 25.18 -2.50
C GLU A 158 15.96 26.44 -3.18
N ASN A 159 15.21 27.30 -2.45
CA ASN A 159 14.67 28.52 -3.05
C ASN A 159 14.77 29.75 -2.14
N PRO A 160 15.76 30.63 -2.39
CA PRO A 160 15.98 31.84 -1.61
C PRO A 160 14.79 32.81 -1.59
N MET A 161 13.87 32.72 -2.56
CA MET A 161 12.70 33.57 -2.67
C MET A 161 11.65 33.32 -1.57
N PHE A 162 11.69 32.15 -0.92
CA PHE A 162 10.78 31.80 0.17
C PHE A 162 11.37 31.95 1.58
N LYS A 163 12.58 32.52 1.72
CA LYS A 163 13.22 32.75 3.03
C LYS A 163 12.48 33.72 3.95
N GLU A 164 11.55 34.51 3.42
CA GLU A 164 10.77 35.48 4.22
C GLU A 164 9.52 34.88 4.90
N TYR A 165 9.14 33.65 4.57
CA TYR A 165 7.97 33.01 5.17
C TYR A 165 8.39 32.07 6.29
N GLY A 166 8.19 32.53 7.55
CA GLY A 166 8.44 31.74 8.74
C GLY A 166 7.59 30.46 8.80
N ASP A 167 7.86 29.65 9.79
CA ASP A 167 7.13 28.42 10.05
C ASP A 167 5.62 28.67 10.27
N ILE A 168 4.79 27.78 9.73
CA ILE A 168 3.34 27.84 9.89
C ILE A 168 2.96 26.88 11.02
N ARG A 169 2.37 27.44 12.07
CA ARG A 169 1.74 26.63 13.11
C ARG A 169 0.29 26.32 12.72
N MET A 170 -0.05 25.03 12.65
CA MET A 170 -1.39 24.53 12.34
C MET A 170 -1.96 23.78 13.52
N LYS A 171 -3.28 23.89 13.73
CA LYS A 171 -3.98 23.13 14.76
C LYS A 171 -4.16 21.68 14.31
N ALA A 172 -4.35 20.78 15.28
CA ALA A 172 -4.58 19.37 14.98
C ALA A 172 -5.84 19.11 14.14
N GLU A 173 -6.84 19.98 14.24
CA GLU A 173 -8.09 19.90 13.46
C GLU A 173 -7.93 20.28 11.99
N ASP A 174 -6.85 21.02 11.65
CA ASP A 174 -6.57 21.52 10.29
C ASP A 174 -5.54 20.65 9.56
N VAL A 175 -5.14 19.52 10.15
CA VAL A 175 -4.17 18.60 9.56
C VAL A 175 -4.72 17.17 9.56
N LEU A 176 -4.84 16.60 8.38
CA LEU A 176 -4.98 15.16 8.23
C LEU A 176 -3.60 14.55 8.44
N HIS A 177 -3.44 13.76 9.49
CA HIS A 177 -2.23 13.01 9.78
C HIS A 177 -2.53 11.50 9.75
N ILE A 178 -1.82 10.79 8.89
CA ILE A 178 -1.86 9.33 8.81
C ILE A 178 -0.48 8.82 9.25
N PRO A 179 -0.35 8.30 10.48
CA PRO A 179 0.92 7.76 10.96
C PRO A 179 1.12 6.32 10.52
N GLY A 180 2.36 5.96 10.18
CA GLY A 180 2.80 4.59 10.02
C GLY A 180 3.02 3.87 11.36
N LEU A 181 3.88 2.86 11.36
CA LEU A 181 4.33 2.17 12.58
C LEU A 181 5.30 3.08 13.36
N GLY A 182 5.01 3.33 14.62
CA GLY A 182 5.85 4.12 15.54
C GLY A 182 5.76 3.59 16.97
N PHE A 183 6.63 4.05 17.87
CA PHE A 183 6.62 3.63 19.28
C PHE A 183 5.60 4.37 20.14
N ASP A 184 5.35 5.62 19.82
CA ASP A 184 4.47 6.49 20.60
C ASP A 184 3.01 6.50 20.11
N GLY A 185 2.77 5.88 18.95
CA GLY A 185 1.46 5.88 18.28
C GLY A 185 1.06 7.23 17.68
N LEU A 186 1.96 8.23 17.71
CA LEU A 186 1.76 9.55 17.13
C LEU A 186 2.57 9.75 15.87
N ILE A 187 3.85 9.42 15.90
CA ILE A 187 4.78 9.59 14.77
C ILE A 187 5.22 8.21 14.30
N GLY A 188 5.05 7.96 13.01
CA GLY A 188 5.55 6.75 12.34
C GLY A 188 7.04 6.86 12.01
N TYR A 189 7.75 5.74 12.08
CA TYR A 189 9.14 5.67 11.65
C TYR A 189 9.25 5.64 10.12
N SER A 190 10.26 6.32 9.59
CA SER A 190 10.65 6.16 8.18
C SER A 190 11.08 4.71 7.93
N PRO A 191 10.37 3.96 7.04
CA PRO A 191 10.81 2.61 6.65
C PRO A 191 12.21 2.61 6.06
N ILE A 192 12.59 3.67 5.34
CA ILE A 192 13.93 3.85 4.77
C ILE A 192 14.98 3.98 5.88
N ALA A 193 14.71 4.80 6.89
CA ALA A 193 15.62 4.96 8.01
C ALA A 193 15.79 3.65 8.80
N MET A 194 14.71 2.90 9.01
CA MET A 194 14.74 1.59 9.69
C MET A 194 15.54 0.55 8.91
N ALA A 195 15.46 0.56 7.59
CA ALA A 195 16.16 -0.38 6.71
C ALA A 195 17.44 0.21 6.07
N LYS A 196 17.99 1.28 6.63
CA LYS A 196 19.11 2.03 6.02
C LYS A 196 20.29 1.15 5.59
N ASN A 197 20.62 0.11 6.36
CA ASN A 197 21.72 -0.78 6.02
C ASN A 197 21.41 -1.67 4.82
N ALA A 198 20.18 -2.18 4.69
CA ALA A 198 19.76 -2.97 3.53
C ALA A 198 19.73 -2.10 2.26
N VAL A 199 19.16 -0.89 2.36
CA VAL A 199 19.16 0.09 1.26
C VAL A 199 20.60 0.49 0.88
N GLY A 200 21.46 0.78 1.88
CA GLY A 200 22.85 1.12 1.66
C GLY A 200 23.67 0.00 1.01
N MET A 201 23.37 -1.26 1.34
CA MET A 201 23.96 -2.42 0.68
C MET A 201 23.51 -2.52 -0.78
N THR A 202 22.24 -2.30 -1.05
CA THR A 202 21.69 -2.28 -2.42
C THR A 202 22.39 -1.23 -3.27
N LEU A 203 22.53 0.01 -2.77
CA LEU A 203 23.25 1.09 -3.44
C LEU A 203 24.72 0.73 -3.69
N ALA A 204 25.37 0.11 -2.71
CA ALA A 204 26.77 -0.32 -2.86
C ALA A 204 26.92 -1.42 -3.93
N CYS A 205 26.01 -2.38 -3.98
CA CYS A 205 26.00 -3.43 -5.00
C CYS A 205 25.76 -2.85 -6.40
N GLU A 206 24.84 -1.91 -6.55
CA GLU A 206 24.57 -1.25 -7.84
C GLU A 206 25.77 -0.46 -8.33
N GLU A 207 26.43 0.31 -7.44
CA GLU A 207 27.63 1.07 -7.79
C GLU A 207 28.83 0.16 -8.10
N TYR A 208 29.00 -0.91 -7.33
CA TYR A 208 30.03 -1.90 -7.60
C TYR A 208 29.83 -2.52 -8.99
N GLY A 209 28.61 -2.98 -9.30
CA GLY A 209 28.28 -3.53 -10.61
C GLY A 209 28.50 -2.52 -11.74
N ALA A 210 28.03 -1.28 -11.57
CA ALA A 210 28.24 -0.21 -12.55
C ALA A 210 29.73 0.07 -12.77
N SER A 211 30.52 0.15 -11.70
CA SER A 211 31.97 0.36 -11.78
C SER A 211 32.70 -0.83 -12.44
N PHE A 212 32.30 -2.05 -12.12
CA PHE A 212 32.87 -3.26 -12.72
C PHE A 212 32.64 -3.29 -14.23
N PHE A 213 31.40 -3.06 -14.69
CA PHE A 213 31.10 -3.01 -16.11
C PHE A 213 31.73 -1.80 -16.81
N ALA A 214 31.76 -0.62 -16.18
CA ALA A 214 32.40 0.57 -16.73
C ALA A 214 33.92 0.38 -16.95
N ASN A 215 34.57 -0.48 -16.16
CA ASN A 215 35.97 -0.85 -16.34
C ASN A 215 36.17 -2.04 -17.31
N GLY A 216 35.16 -2.42 -18.08
CA GLY A 216 35.22 -3.50 -19.07
C GLY A 216 35.17 -4.91 -18.49
N ALA A 217 34.54 -5.05 -17.30
CA ALA A 217 34.44 -6.31 -16.55
C ALA A 217 35.79 -6.98 -16.28
N ASN A 218 36.86 -6.20 -16.23
CA ASN A 218 38.19 -6.68 -16.01
C ASN A 218 38.57 -6.53 -14.54
N PRO A 219 38.83 -7.61 -13.80
CA PRO A 219 39.29 -7.50 -12.42
C PRO A 219 40.63 -6.79 -12.35
N GLY A 220 40.85 -6.08 -11.23
CA GLY A 220 42.12 -5.40 -10.99
C GLY A 220 43.26 -6.37 -10.99
N GLY A 221 44.38 -5.96 -11.54
CA GLY A 221 45.62 -6.78 -11.58
C GLY A 221 46.86 -5.96 -11.33
N VAL A 222 47.96 -6.66 -11.15
CA VAL A 222 49.32 -6.09 -11.07
C VAL A 222 50.04 -6.40 -12.38
N LEU A 223 50.69 -5.36 -12.91
CA LEU A 223 51.69 -5.52 -13.93
C LEU A 223 53.04 -5.69 -13.25
N GLU A 224 53.59 -6.89 -13.32
CA GLU A 224 54.95 -7.20 -12.82
C GLU A 224 55.97 -6.92 -13.91
N HIS A 225 57.04 -6.23 -13.56
CA HIS A 225 58.17 -5.96 -14.42
C HIS A 225 59.44 -6.54 -13.78
N PRO A 226 60.30 -7.27 -14.52
CA PRO A 226 61.48 -7.94 -13.96
C PRO A 226 62.57 -6.98 -13.48
N GLY A 227 62.51 -5.71 -13.83
CA GLY A 227 63.44 -4.66 -13.44
C GLY A 227 62.76 -3.47 -12.79
N VAL A 228 63.55 -2.41 -12.53
CA VAL A 228 63.05 -1.15 -11.94
C VAL A 228 62.49 -0.24 -13.04
N LEU A 229 61.23 0.09 -12.98
CA LEU A 229 60.61 1.06 -13.89
C LEU A 229 61.00 2.48 -13.48
N LYS A 230 61.48 3.28 -14.43
CA LYS A 230 61.81 4.70 -14.19
C LYS A 230 60.56 5.55 -13.88
N ASP A 231 59.44 5.20 -14.49
CA ASP A 231 58.16 5.92 -14.31
C ASP A 231 56.97 4.94 -14.36
N PRO A 232 56.61 4.36 -13.22
CA PRO A 232 55.47 3.44 -13.12
C PRO A 232 54.14 4.11 -13.49
N SER A 233 54.04 5.45 -13.36
CA SER A 233 52.82 6.20 -13.65
C SER A 233 52.48 6.18 -15.13
N LYS A 234 53.47 6.35 -16.00
CA LYS A 234 53.25 6.29 -17.47
C LYS A 234 52.84 4.93 -17.96
N VAL A 235 53.39 3.87 -17.38
CA VAL A 235 53.00 2.50 -17.73
C VAL A 235 51.52 2.27 -17.35
N ARG A 236 51.13 2.73 -16.15
CA ARG A 236 49.75 2.64 -15.69
C ARG A 236 48.78 3.48 -16.54
N GLU A 237 49.18 4.69 -16.93
CA GLU A 237 48.36 5.54 -17.80
C GLU A 237 48.20 4.94 -19.18
N SER A 238 49.30 4.45 -19.77
CA SER A 238 49.28 3.75 -21.07
C SER A 238 48.37 2.52 -21.03
N TRP A 239 48.52 1.68 -19.99
CA TRP A 239 47.62 0.53 -19.77
C TRP A 239 46.18 0.93 -19.68
N ASN A 240 45.86 1.93 -18.83
CA ASN A 240 44.47 2.40 -18.65
C ASN A 240 43.87 2.98 -19.93
N SER A 241 44.63 3.69 -20.75
CA SER A 241 44.15 4.29 -21.99
C SER A 241 43.77 3.25 -23.05
N VAL A 242 44.43 2.10 -23.05
CA VAL A 242 44.24 1.05 -24.06
C VAL A 242 43.22 -0.01 -23.60
N TYR A 243 43.20 -0.38 -22.31
CA TYR A 243 42.47 -1.54 -21.80
C TYR A 243 41.36 -1.20 -20.83
N ARG A 244 41.19 0.06 -20.42
CA ARG A 244 40.08 0.48 -19.55
C ARG A 244 38.88 0.95 -20.38
N GLY A 245 37.69 0.64 -19.91
CA GLY A 245 36.43 1.07 -20.49
C GLY A 245 35.69 -0.03 -21.26
N VAL A 246 34.35 0.12 -21.35
CA VAL A 246 33.42 -0.87 -21.94
C VAL A 246 33.81 -1.22 -23.39
N ASN A 247 34.31 -0.27 -24.17
CA ASN A 247 34.67 -0.46 -25.57
C ASN A 247 36.03 -1.19 -25.77
N ASN A 248 36.73 -1.43 -24.68
CA ASN A 248 38.10 -2.05 -24.70
C ASN A 248 38.11 -3.44 -24.05
N ALA A 249 36.94 -3.98 -23.65
CA ALA A 249 36.74 -5.21 -22.90
C ALA A 249 37.12 -6.37 -23.78
N HIS A 250 37.84 -6.78 -24.42
CA HIS A 250 38.28 -7.94 -25.24
C HIS A 250 39.50 -7.66 -26.12
N LYS A 251 40.18 -6.53 -25.88
CA LYS A 251 41.42 -6.26 -26.59
C LYS A 251 42.56 -7.13 -26.07
N ILE A 252 43.34 -7.66 -26.97
CA ILE A 252 44.51 -8.46 -26.66
C ILE A 252 45.60 -7.51 -26.11
N ALA A 253 46.09 -7.82 -24.91
CA ALA A 253 47.19 -7.09 -24.30
C ALA A 253 48.55 -7.65 -24.82
N VAL A 254 49.40 -6.80 -25.33
CA VAL A 254 50.79 -7.12 -25.64
C VAL A 254 51.69 -6.56 -24.53
N LEU A 255 52.36 -7.44 -23.84
CA LEU A 255 53.26 -7.09 -22.75
C LEU A 255 54.72 -7.13 -23.27
N GLU A 256 55.41 -6.03 -23.12
CA GLU A 256 56.84 -5.87 -23.56
C GLU A 256 57.79 -6.09 -22.37
N GLU A 257 59.06 -6.28 -22.68
CA GLU A 257 60.16 -6.33 -21.72
C GLU A 257 60.01 -7.36 -20.58
N GLY A 258 59.30 -8.45 -20.84
CA GLY A 258 59.09 -9.53 -19.85
C GLY A 258 58.10 -9.20 -18.75
N MET A 259 57.31 -8.16 -18.92
CA MET A 259 56.17 -7.87 -18.03
C MET A 259 55.16 -9.03 -18.00
N LYS A 260 54.60 -9.24 -16.82
CA LYS A 260 53.53 -10.21 -16.60
C LYS A 260 52.33 -9.50 -16.00
N TYR A 261 51.14 -9.85 -16.45
CA TYR A 261 49.89 -9.44 -15.81
C TYR A 261 49.44 -10.56 -14.88
N GLN A 262 49.35 -10.23 -13.60
CA GLN A 262 48.77 -11.11 -12.60
C GLN A 262 47.48 -10.50 -12.06
N GLN A 263 46.40 -11.21 -12.23
CA GLN A 263 45.12 -10.80 -11.71
C GLN A 263 45.15 -10.86 -10.19
N ILE A 264 44.88 -9.72 -9.52
CA ILE A 264 44.68 -9.64 -8.09
C ILE A 264 43.25 -9.35 -7.84
N GLY A 265 42.54 -10.28 -7.26
CA GLY A 265 41.16 -10.17 -6.89
C GLY A 265 40.47 -11.50 -7.11
N ILE A 266 39.53 -11.80 -6.28
CA ILE A 266 38.59 -12.89 -6.52
C ILE A 266 37.59 -12.31 -7.53
N PRO A 267 37.54 -12.81 -8.78
CA PRO A 267 36.43 -12.45 -9.66
C PRO A 267 35.16 -12.82 -8.88
N PRO A 268 34.22 -11.90 -8.64
CA PRO A 268 32.94 -12.35 -8.17
C PRO A 268 32.47 -13.34 -9.21
N GLU A 269 32.30 -14.60 -8.82
CA GLU A 269 31.62 -15.53 -9.70
C GLU A 269 30.32 -14.85 -10.11
N GLU A 270 30.07 -14.73 -11.40
CA GLU A 270 28.94 -13.95 -11.92
C GLU A 270 27.61 -14.41 -11.26
N ALA A 271 27.52 -15.69 -10.95
CA ALA A 271 26.41 -16.29 -10.21
C ALA A 271 26.25 -15.66 -8.80
N GLN A 272 27.33 -15.50 -8.03
CA GLN A 272 27.25 -14.96 -6.67
C GLN A 272 26.85 -13.48 -6.66
N PHE A 273 27.28 -12.71 -7.65
CA PHE A 273 26.88 -11.31 -7.76
C PHE A 273 25.39 -11.18 -8.11
N LEU A 274 24.89 -11.99 -9.04
CA LEU A 274 23.48 -12.02 -9.41
C LEU A 274 22.60 -12.50 -8.24
N GLU A 275 23.02 -13.53 -7.51
CA GLU A 275 22.35 -14.01 -6.31
C GLU A 275 22.32 -12.94 -5.21
N THR A 276 23.41 -12.21 -5.00
CA THR A 276 23.47 -11.11 -4.03
C THR A 276 22.50 -9.99 -4.41
N ARG A 277 22.45 -9.57 -5.68
CA ARG A 277 21.49 -8.57 -6.14
C ARG A 277 20.04 -9.02 -5.93
N LYS A 278 19.75 -10.27 -6.26
CA LYS A 278 18.43 -10.86 -6.07
C LYS A 278 18.05 -10.92 -4.58
N PHE A 279 18.99 -11.31 -3.72
CA PHE A 279 18.78 -11.28 -2.29
C PHE A 279 18.45 -9.87 -1.79
N GLN A 280 19.15 -8.83 -2.27
CA GLN A 280 18.88 -7.45 -1.87
C GLN A 280 17.49 -6.97 -2.32
N ILE A 281 17.05 -7.33 -3.53
CA ILE A 281 15.70 -7.02 -4.00
C ILE A 281 14.65 -7.66 -3.06
N ASN A 282 14.86 -8.92 -2.69
CA ASN A 282 13.94 -9.63 -1.78
C ASN A 282 13.96 -9.07 -0.35
N GLU A 283 15.09 -8.55 0.13
CA GLU A 283 15.18 -7.84 1.41
C GLU A 283 14.34 -6.56 1.40
N ILE A 284 14.39 -5.78 0.33
CA ILE A 284 13.56 -4.58 0.18
C ILE A 284 12.08 -4.97 0.03
N ALA A 285 11.75 -5.99 -0.77
CA ALA A 285 10.38 -6.49 -0.90
C ALA A 285 9.81 -6.95 0.46
N ARG A 286 10.63 -7.61 1.30
CA ARG A 286 10.26 -8.03 2.66
C ARG A 286 9.98 -6.85 3.57
N LEU A 287 10.75 -5.77 3.50
CA LEU A 287 10.51 -4.54 4.25
C LEU A 287 9.08 -4.02 4.02
N TYR A 288 8.64 -4.01 2.77
CA TYR A 288 7.31 -3.54 2.36
C TYR A 288 6.24 -4.63 2.34
N ARG A 289 6.59 -5.88 2.70
CA ARG A 289 5.70 -7.07 2.65
C ARG A 289 5.11 -7.34 1.27
N ILE A 290 5.90 -7.08 0.23
CA ILE A 290 5.49 -7.32 -1.16
C ILE A 290 5.94 -8.72 -1.57
N PRO A 291 5.05 -9.55 -2.14
CA PRO A 291 5.43 -10.84 -2.68
C PRO A 291 6.49 -10.73 -3.77
N PRO A 292 7.50 -11.61 -3.80
CA PRO A 292 8.63 -11.52 -4.75
C PRO A 292 8.22 -11.47 -6.22
N HIS A 293 7.15 -12.17 -6.61
CA HIS A 293 6.67 -12.17 -8.00
C HIS A 293 6.24 -10.77 -8.47
N MET A 294 5.74 -9.91 -7.58
CA MET A 294 5.32 -8.55 -7.93
C MET A 294 6.50 -7.61 -8.20
N VAL A 295 7.68 -7.93 -7.69
CA VAL A 295 8.93 -7.21 -7.99
C VAL A 295 9.79 -7.92 -9.05
N GLY A 296 9.22 -8.91 -9.76
CA GLY A 296 9.86 -9.59 -10.88
C GLY A 296 10.69 -10.83 -10.54
N ASP A 297 10.66 -11.30 -9.28
CA ASP A 297 11.30 -12.58 -8.90
C ASP A 297 10.31 -13.74 -9.03
N LEU A 298 10.43 -14.49 -10.12
CA LEU A 298 9.54 -15.62 -10.46
C LEU A 298 10.16 -17.00 -10.17
N ASP A 299 11.35 -17.10 -9.61
CA ASP A 299 12.11 -18.36 -9.52
C ASP A 299 11.40 -19.49 -8.77
N LYS A 300 10.54 -19.18 -7.84
CA LYS A 300 9.76 -20.18 -7.06
C LYS A 300 8.26 -20.05 -7.27
N SER A 301 7.85 -19.38 -8.35
CA SER A 301 6.45 -19.06 -8.60
C SER A 301 5.81 -20.12 -9.52
N SER A 302 4.74 -20.76 -9.06
CA SER A 302 3.78 -21.48 -9.88
C SER A 302 2.49 -20.67 -9.97
N PHE A 303 1.64 -20.93 -10.96
CA PHE A 303 0.39 -20.18 -11.13
C PHE A 303 -0.49 -20.22 -9.87
N SER A 304 -0.63 -21.38 -9.23
CA SER A 304 -1.40 -21.51 -7.99
C SER A 304 -0.79 -20.73 -6.82
N ASN A 305 0.55 -20.66 -6.74
CA ASN A 305 1.23 -19.89 -5.71
C ASN A 305 1.09 -18.37 -5.94
N ILE A 306 1.07 -17.91 -7.18
CA ILE A 306 0.89 -16.48 -7.52
C ILE A 306 -0.50 -16.01 -7.10
N GLU A 307 -1.54 -16.79 -7.39
CA GLU A 307 -2.92 -16.47 -6.97
C GLU A 307 -3.02 -16.39 -5.44
N GLN A 308 -2.51 -17.39 -4.73
CA GLN A 308 -2.49 -17.38 -3.27
C GLN A 308 -1.70 -16.19 -2.71
N GLN A 309 -0.53 -15.89 -3.24
CA GLN A 309 0.29 -14.75 -2.82
C GLN A 309 -0.41 -13.40 -3.11
N SER A 310 -1.19 -13.31 -4.18
CA SER A 310 -1.97 -12.12 -4.49
C SER A 310 -3.08 -11.89 -3.45
N LEU A 311 -3.76 -12.93 -3.00
CA LEU A 311 -4.73 -12.85 -1.91
C LEU A 311 -4.06 -12.49 -0.57
N GLU A 312 -2.90 -13.05 -0.29
CA GLU A 312 -2.09 -12.73 0.89
C GLU A 312 -1.61 -11.28 0.88
N PHE A 313 -1.23 -10.75 -0.29
CA PHE A 313 -0.87 -9.34 -0.45
C PHE A 313 -2.03 -8.41 -0.06
N VAL A 314 -3.25 -8.70 -0.49
CA VAL A 314 -4.41 -7.91 -0.07
C VAL A 314 -4.63 -8.02 1.43
N LYS A 315 -4.66 -9.23 1.98
CA LYS A 315 -4.99 -9.50 3.38
C LYS A 315 -3.94 -9.00 4.38
N TYR A 316 -2.65 -9.20 4.08
CA TYR A 316 -1.59 -8.95 5.06
C TYR A 316 -0.78 -7.69 4.78
N THR A 317 -0.82 -7.18 3.55
CA THR A 317 -0.07 -5.99 3.16
C THR A 317 -0.97 -4.78 3.00
N LEU A 318 -2.04 -4.88 2.20
CA LEU A 318 -2.92 -3.74 1.94
C LEU A 318 -3.91 -3.45 3.06
N ASP A 319 -4.56 -4.46 3.63
CA ASP A 319 -5.62 -4.28 4.63
C ASP A 319 -5.16 -3.44 5.85
N PRO A 320 -3.96 -3.63 6.45
CA PRO A 320 -3.48 -2.76 7.51
C PRO A 320 -3.32 -1.28 7.10
N TRP A 321 -2.96 -1.01 5.84
CA TRP A 321 -2.91 0.36 5.32
C TRP A 321 -4.30 0.93 5.12
N VAL A 322 -5.21 0.16 4.56
CA VAL A 322 -6.62 0.52 4.37
C VAL A 322 -7.25 0.95 5.69
N ILE A 323 -7.10 0.14 6.74
CA ILE A 323 -7.62 0.46 8.08
C ILE A 323 -7.03 1.78 8.62
N ARG A 324 -5.71 2.00 8.46
CA ARG A 324 -5.07 3.26 8.89
C ARG A 324 -5.65 4.47 8.16
N TRP A 325 -5.83 4.35 6.86
CA TRP A 325 -6.43 5.39 6.03
C TRP A 325 -7.86 5.69 6.47
N GLU A 326 -8.72 4.68 6.55
CA GLU A 326 -10.13 4.81 6.93
C GLU A 326 -10.27 5.51 8.30
N GLN A 327 -9.54 5.03 9.30
CA GLN A 327 -9.61 5.59 10.64
C GLN A 327 -9.07 7.02 10.72
N SER A 328 -7.99 7.33 10.01
CA SER A 328 -7.43 8.68 9.99
C SER A 328 -8.35 9.67 9.28
N LEU A 329 -8.94 9.28 8.16
CA LEU A 329 -9.91 10.09 7.43
C LEU A 329 -11.16 10.36 8.29
N GLN A 330 -11.74 9.31 8.88
CA GLN A 330 -12.93 9.45 9.74
C GLN A 330 -12.64 10.36 10.95
N ARG A 331 -11.48 10.19 11.58
CA ARG A 331 -11.08 11.00 12.74
C ARG A 331 -10.95 12.47 12.41
N SER A 332 -10.36 12.80 11.24
CA SER A 332 -9.97 14.16 10.89
C SER A 332 -11.03 14.91 10.07
N LEU A 333 -11.79 14.23 9.24
CA LEU A 333 -12.69 14.90 8.27
C LEU A 333 -14.14 14.95 8.72
N LEU A 334 -14.64 13.91 9.42
CA LEU A 334 -16.02 13.91 9.90
C LEU A 334 -16.20 14.89 11.06
N LEU A 335 -17.26 15.69 10.98
CA LEU A 335 -17.65 16.59 12.08
C LEU A 335 -18.08 15.78 13.32
N PRO A 336 -17.99 16.35 14.52
CA PRO A 336 -18.40 15.65 15.75
C PRO A 336 -19.83 15.08 15.69
N GLY A 337 -20.76 15.79 15.05
CA GLY A 337 -22.16 15.35 14.88
C GLY A 337 -22.38 14.30 13.78
N GLU A 338 -21.38 14.09 12.95
CA GLU A 338 -21.40 13.09 11.85
C GLU A 338 -20.80 11.75 12.30
N LYS A 339 -19.92 11.79 13.32
CA LYS A 339 -19.28 10.58 13.87
C LYS A 339 -20.34 9.65 14.48
N GLY A 340 -20.31 8.39 14.06
CA GLY A 340 -21.31 7.39 14.45
C GLY A 340 -22.53 7.33 13.53
N LYS A 341 -22.75 8.33 12.68
CA LYS A 341 -23.77 8.31 11.64
C LYS A 341 -23.18 7.94 10.27
N TYR A 342 -22.03 8.55 9.95
CA TYR A 342 -21.30 8.31 8.71
C TYR A 342 -19.97 7.62 8.96
N PHE A 343 -19.49 6.89 7.96
CA PHE A 343 -18.14 6.34 7.94
C PHE A 343 -17.56 6.36 6.53
N ILE A 344 -16.22 6.38 6.47
CA ILE A 344 -15.46 6.42 5.22
C ILE A 344 -14.82 5.06 5.04
N LYS A 345 -14.93 4.46 3.85
CA LYS A 345 -14.40 3.13 3.58
C LYS A 345 -13.79 3.02 2.20
N LEU A 346 -12.62 2.37 2.14
CA LEU A 346 -11.96 1.92 0.92
C LEU A 346 -12.52 0.54 0.53
N ASN A 347 -12.92 0.38 -0.71
CA ASN A 347 -13.45 -0.90 -1.19
C ASN A 347 -12.31 -1.75 -1.76
N VAL A 348 -11.93 -2.79 -1.03
CA VAL A 348 -10.90 -3.77 -1.44
C VAL A 348 -11.46 -4.90 -2.29
N ASP A 349 -12.77 -5.02 -2.41
CA ASP A 349 -13.43 -6.15 -3.11
C ASP A 349 -12.97 -6.25 -4.57
N GLY A 350 -12.65 -5.10 -5.18
CA GLY A 350 -12.10 -5.05 -6.55
C GLY A 350 -10.78 -5.79 -6.73
N LEU A 351 -9.90 -5.76 -5.72
CA LEU A 351 -8.61 -6.45 -5.74
C LEU A 351 -8.72 -7.93 -5.38
N LEU A 352 -9.75 -8.29 -4.58
CA LEU A 352 -10.05 -9.68 -4.22
C LEU A 352 -10.85 -10.40 -5.32
N ARG A 353 -11.39 -9.63 -6.27
CA ARG A 353 -12.05 -10.20 -7.43
C ARG A 353 -11.02 -10.95 -8.25
N GLY A 354 -10.99 -12.27 -8.10
CA GLY A 354 -10.21 -13.18 -8.93
C GLY A 354 -10.45 -12.99 -10.43
N ASP A 355 -10.07 -13.95 -11.24
CA ASP A 355 -10.38 -13.92 -12.65
C ASP A 355 -11.88 -13.72 -12.92
N TYR A 356 -12.21 -13.38 -14.15
CA TYR A 356 -13.61 -13.15 -14.58
C TYR A 356 -14.52 -14.33 -14.20
N GLN A 357 -14.02 -15.56 -14.32
CA GLN A 357 -14.80 -16.75 -14.03
C GLN A 357 -15.14 -16.89 -12.55
N SER A 358 -14.16 -16.67 -11.66
CA SER A 358 -14.37 -16.71 -10.21
C SER A 358 -15.35 -15.63 -9.76
N ARG A 359 -15.28 -14.43 -10.35
CA ARG A 359 -16.21 -13.33 -10.09
C ARG A 359 -17.62 -13.68 -10.51
N MET A 360 -17.81 -14.18 -11.74
CA MET A 360 -19.12 -14.57 -12.24
C MET A 360 -19.73 -15.72 -11.43
N ASN A 361 -18.91 -16.67 -10.99
CA ASN A 361 -19.35 -17.74 -10.10
C ASN A 361 -19.80 -17.18 -8.74
N GLY A 362 -19.07 -16.23 -8.18
CA GLY A 362 -19.45 -15.52 -6.94
C GLY A 362 -20.79 -14.80 -7.07
N TYR A 363 -21.03 -14.11 -8.17
CA TYR A 363 -22.32 -13.46 -8.46
C TYR A 363 -23.46 -14.47 -8.61
N ALA A 364 -23.20 -15.58 -9.30
CA ALA A 364 -24.20 -16.64 -9.44
C ALA A 364 -24.60 -17.22 -8.07
N VAL A 365 -23.62 -17.50 -7.20
CA VAL A 365 -23.86 -17.96 -5.83
C VAL A 365 -24.62 -16.92 -5.03
N GLY A 366 -24.21 -15.66 -5.06
CA GLY A 366 -24.89 -14.57 -4.33
C GLY A 366 -26.32 -14.36 -4.80
N ARG A 367 -26.57 -14.44 -6.11
CA ARG A 367 -27.92 -14.34 -6.70
C ARG A 367 -28.83 -15.50 -6.29
N GLN A 368 -28.30 -16.73 -6.31
CA GLN A 368 -29.04 -17.94 -5.97
C GLN A 368 -29.38 -18.04 -4.48
N ASN A 369 -28.59 -17.41 -3.62
CA ASN A 369 -28.79 -17.41 -2.17
C ASN A 369 -29.50 -16.15 -1.64
N GLY A 370 -29.93 -15.25 -2.52
CA GLY A 370 -30.65 -14.05 -2.14
C GLY A 370 -29.78 -12.94 -1.53
N TRP A 371 -28.47 -12.98 -1.71
CA TRP A 371 -27.56 -11.94 -1.20
C TRP A 371 -27.45 -10.74 -2.14
N PHE A 372 -27.62 -10.98 -3.45
CA PHE A 372 -27.55 -9.95 -4.48
C PHE A 372 -28.84 -9.88 -5.30
N SER A 373 -29.30 -8.66 -5.57
CA SER A 373 -30.26 -8.37 -6.64
C SER A 373 -29.53 -8.35 -8.00
N ALA A 374 -30.29 -8.30 -9.09
CA ALA A 374 -29.69 -8.11 -10.41
C ALA A 374 -29.00 -6.74 -10.52
N ASN A 375 -29.58 -5.70 -9.92
CA ASN A 375 -29.04 -4.36 -9.94
C ASN A 375 -27.77 -4.22 -9.09
N ASP A 376 -27.64 -4.92 -7.96
CA ASP A 376 -26.40 -4.95 -7.19
C ASP A 376 -25.22 -5.46 -8.04
N ILE A 377 -25.46 -6.54 -8.82
CA ILE A 377 -24.43 -7.10 -9.72
C ILE A 377 -24.13 -6.13 -10.86
N ARG A 378 -25.17 -5.50 -11.43
CA ARG A 378 -25.01 -4.53 -12.53
C ARG A 378 -24.25 -3.29 -12.08
N GLU A 379 -24.49 -2.80 -10.88
CA GLU A 379 -23.76 -1.70 -10.25
C GLU A 379 -22.28 -2.07 -10.07
N MET A 380 -21.99 -3.27 -9.55
CA MET A 380 -20.61 -3.77 -9.41
C MET A 380 -19.87 -3.92 -10.74
N GLU A 381 -20.57 -4.17 -11.84
CA GLU A 381 -20.03 -4.29 -13.20
C GLU A 381 -20.17 -2.98 -14.03
N ASN A 382 -20.56 -1.87 -13.39
CA ASN A 382 -20.75 -0.57 -14.01
C ASN A 382 -21.75 -0.61 -15.20
N MET A 383 -22.85 -1.34 -15.02
CA MET A 383 -23.95 -1.47 -15.99
C MET A 383 -25.16 -0.66 -15.53
N ASN A 384 -25.94 -0.13 -16.48
CA ASN A 384 -27.19 0.56 -16.16
C ASN A 384 -28.16 -0.34 -15.40
N PRO A 385 -28.89 0.17 -14.39
CA PRO A 385 -29.85 -0.62 -13.62
C PRO A 385 -31.03 -1.06 -14.48
N ILE A 386 -31.63 -2.19 -14.10
CA ILE A 386 -32.90 -2.66 -14.62
C ILE A 386 -34.00 -1.97 -13.82
N PRO A 387 -35.09 -1.46 -14.46
CA PRO A 387 -36.24 -0.87 -13.76
C PRO A 387 -36.87 -1.81 -12.73
N ASP A 388 -37.39 -1.25 -11.63
CA ASP A 388 -38.00 -2.03 -10.56
C ASP A 388 -39.21 -2.86 -11.05
N GLU A 389 -39.99 -2.32 -12.01
CA GLU A 389 -41.09 -3.01 -12.67
C GLU A 389 -40.65 -4.30 -13.37
N GLN A 390 -39.42 -4.38 -13.79
CA GLN A 390 -38.80 -5.56 -14.42
C GLN A 390 -38.05 -6.45 -13.41
N GLY A 391 -38.14 -6.15 -12.13
CA GLY A 391 -37.56 -6.95 -11.06
C GLY A 391 -36.05 -6.78 -10.84
N GLY A 392 -35.48 -5.63 -11.26
CA GLY A 392 -34.04 -5.34 -11.11
C GLY A 392 -33.53 -5.46 -9.67
N ASN A 393 -34.34 -5.02 -8.69
CA ASN A 393 -34.00 -5.00 -7.26
C ASN A 393 -34.55 -6.21 -6.48
N LEU A 394 -35.11 -7.23 -7.17
CA LEU A 394 -35.64 -8.42 -6.50
C LEU A 394 -34.46 -9.31 -6.02
N TYR A 395 -34.51 -9.66 -4.73
CA TYR A 395 -33.68 -10.70 -4.14
C TYR A 395 -34.38 -12.05 -4.34
N LEU A 396 -33.72 -12.98 -5.04
CA LEU A 396 -34.28 -14.29 -5.39
C LEU A 396 -33.45 -15.38 -4.69
N ILE A 397 -34.14 -16.39 -4.18
CA ILE A 397 -33.50 -17.59 -3.66
C ILE A 397 -33.88 -18.80 -4.52
N ASN A 398 -33.04 -19.82 -4.56
CA ASN A 398 -33.42 -21.09 -5.19
C ASN A 398 -34.48 -21.77 -4.34
N GLY A 399 -35.67 -22.00 -4.90
CA GLY A 399 -36.82 -22.59 -4.21
C GLY A 399 -36.64 -24.05 -3.74
N ALA A 400 -35.50 -24.66 -4.08
CA ALA A 400 -35.15 -25.99 -3.57
C ALA A 400 -34.64 -25.99 -2.11
N MET A 401 -34.34 -24.80 -1.55
CA MET A 401 -33.98 -24.66 -0.13
C MET A 401 -35.23 -24.47 0.73
N THR A 402 -35.42 -25.36 1.69
CA THR A 402 -36.48 -25.26 2.71
C THR A 402 -35.84 -25.05 4.08
N LYS A 403 -36.61 -24.54 5.03
CA LYS A 403 -36.19 -24.43 6.42
C LYS A 403 -35.82 -25.82 6.94
N LEU A 404 -34.83 -25.91 7.82
CA LEU A 404 -34.42 -27.20 8.41
C LEU A 404 -35.55 -27.91 9.13
N GLU A 405 -36.47 -27.18 9.76
CA GLU A 405 -37.68 -27.70 10.40
C GLU A 405 -38.68 -28.33 9.41
N ASP A 406 -38.67 -27.88 8.15
CA ASP A 406 -39.49 -28.39 7.05
C ASP A 406 -38.75 -29.41 6.18
N ALA A 407 -37.51 -29.78 6.56
CA ALA A 407 -36.72 -30.75 5.81
C ALA A 407 -37.42 -32.11 5.78
N GLY A 408 -37.75 -32.58 4.57
CA GLY A 408 -38.55 -33.81 4.37
C GLY A 408 -40.04 -33.59 4.16
N ALA A 409 -40.56 -32.35 4.20
CA ALA A 409 -41.95 -32.07 3.90
C ALA A 409 -42.31 -32.51 2.47
N PHE A 410 -41.42 -32.35 1.52
CA PHE A 410 -41.61 -32.80 0.13
C PHE A 410 -41.47 -34.32 -0.05
N ALA A 411 -40.80 -35.02 0.84
CA ALA A 411 -40.66 -36.46 0.80
C ALA A 411 -41.94 -37.18 1.26
N LYS A 412 -42.85 -36.47 1.94
CA LYS A 412 -44.15 -37.02 2.43
C LYS A 412 -45.29 -36.87 1.44
N THR A 413 -45.14 -36.13 0.33
CA THR A 413 -46.21 -35.85 -0.61
C THR A 413 -46.36 -36.92 -1.70
N ASP A 414 -45.46 -37.87 -1.85
CA ASP A 414 -45.50 -38.88 -2.92
C ASP A 414 -46.10 -40.24 -2.51
N THR A 415 -46.62 -40.33 -1.27
CA THR A 415 -47.24 -41.60 -0.77
C THR A 415 -48.80 -41.52 -0.64
N GLY A 416 -49.44 -40.54 -1.24
CA GLY A 416 -50.86 -40.28 -1.07
C GLY A 416 -51.79 -40.58 -2.26
N GLN A 417 -51.35 -41.28 -3.31
CA GLN A 417 -52.26 -41.84 -4.33
C GLN A 417 -52.22 -43.37 -4.27
N GLN A 418 -52.87 -43.94 -3.25
CA GLN A 418 -53.25 -45.31 -3.27
C GLN A 418 -54.60 -45.46 -3.94
N ASN A 419 -54.58 -46.17 -5.06
CA ASN A 419 -55.57 -47.12 -5.55
C ASN A 419 -56.98 -47.01 -4.97
N THR A 420 -57.87 -46.43 -5.73
CA THR A 420 -59.29 -46.74 -5.64
C THR A 420 -59.50 -48.11 -6.28
N PRO A 421 -60.08 -49.11 -5.59
CA PRO A 421 -60.33 -50.41 -6.21
C PRO A 421 -61.41 -50.27 -7.27
N ALA A 422 -61.20 -50.86 -8.45
CA ALA A 422 -62.18 -51.00 -9.48
C ALA A 422 -63.40 -51.73 -8.95
N GLN A 423 -64.54 -51.06 -8.98
CA GLN A 423 -65.87 -51.76 -8.76
C GLN A 423 -66.06 -52.80 -9.85
N GLU A 424 -66.14 -54.06 -9.44
CA GLU A 424 -66.66 -55.14 -10.23
C GLU A 424 -68.11 -54.89 -10.62
N ASN A 425 -68.36 -54.65 -11.88
CA ASN A 425 -69.72 -54.58 -12.46
C ASN A 425 -70.10 -55.98 -12.91
N SER A 426 -70.84 -56.73 -12.05
CA SER A 426 -71.49 -57.99 -12.39
C SER A 426 -72.58 -57.76 -13.40
N GLY A 427 -72.28 -57.95 -14.68
CA GLY A 427 -73.22 -57.90 -15.77
C GLY A 427 -74.09 -59.13 -15.87
N LYS A 428 -75.30 -58.98 -15.81
CA LYS A 428 -76.31 -59.99 -16.14
C LYS A 428 -76.29 -60.38 -17.62
N ARG A 429 -76.14 -61.66 -17.83
CA ARG A 429 -76.48 -62.34 -19.09
C ARG A 429 -77.99 -62.15 -19.40
N GLY A 430 -78.33 -61.77 -20.55
CA GLY A 430 -79.66 -61.84 -21.17
C GLY A 430 -79.50 -62.41 -22.55
N LYS A 431 -80.19 -63.53 -22.73
CA LYS A 431 -80.34 -64.28 -23.99
C LYS A 431 -80.98 -63.49 -25.11
N ARG A 432 -80.51 -63.51 -26.30
CA ARG A 432 -80.93 -64.12 -27.55
C ARG A 432 -80.07 -63.76 -28.67
#